data_069a6e887da217e3225c4cec5d22c81a
#
_entry.id   069a6e887da217e3225c4cec5d22c81a
#
_cell.length_a   1.000
_cell.length_b   1.000
_cell.length_c   1.000
_cell.angle_alpha   90.00
_cell.angle_beta   90.00
_cell.angle_gamma   90.00
#
_symmetry.space_group_name_H-M   'P 1'
#
loop_
_entity.id
_entity.type
_entity.pdbx_description
1 polymer ?
#
loop_
_entity_poly.entity_id
_entity_poly.type
_entity_poly.pdbx_seq_one_letter_code
_entity_poly.pdbx_strand_id
1 'polypeptide(L)'
;QLIEDKIKALGLSDYFDCQRDLIKRIGGDGVILFQGMQDHTADSIKSLEGFRRAWIEEANRLSDKSLRLLRQTMRTEGAEIWASWNPESKHDPIDDFLRGEFAPESSIVVEVNIDNNPFAGKTLLDEYKADRQRAIQMQEAGDANAWALFEHVWRGAYLEFSDSLVFSGHYVVEEFEPQPDWVDVYYGADWG
;
A
#
# COMPACT_ATOMS: atom_id res chain seq x y z
N GLN A 1 -11.71 12.26 -13.20
CA GLN A 1 -12.32 13.54 -12.72
C GLN A 1 -11.31 14.36 -11.92
N LEU A 2 -10.66 13.84 -10.86
CA LEU A 2 -9.72 14.62 -10.02
C LEU A 2 -8.57 15.28 -10.83
N ILE A 3 -7.94 14.50 -11.72
CA ILE A 3 -6.84 15.02 -12.57
C ILE A 3 -7.36 16.03 -13.58
N GLU A 4 -8.52 15.78 -14.18
CA GLU A 4 -9.17 16.71 -15.10
C GLU A 4 -9.50 18.06 -14.42
N ASP A 5 -10.02 18.02 -13.20
CA ASP A 5 -10.29 19.20 -12.41
C ASP A 5 -9.01 19.98 -12.08
N LYS A 6 -7.90 19.29 -11.81
CA LYS A 6 -6.59 19.91 -11.63
C LYS A 6 -6.05 20.55 -12.92
N ILE A 7 -6.18 19.88 -14.06
CA ILE A 7 -5.81 20.42 -15.38
C ILE A 7 -6.58 21.73 -15.65
N LYS A 8 -7.90 21.74 -15.39
CA LYS A 8 -8.74 22.94 -15.51
C LYS A 8 -8.30 24.05 -14.56
N ALA A 9 -8.10 23.72 -13.28
CA ALA A 9 -7.67 24.68 -12.27
C ALA A 9 -6.31 25.32 -12.56
N LEU A 10 -5.43 24.59 -13.24
CA LEU A 10 -4.10 25.07 -13.66
C LEU A 10 -4.12 25.79 -15.01
N GLY A 11 -5.28 25.93 -15.67
CA GLY A 11 -5.41 26.57 -16.99
C GLY A 11 -4.74 25.77 -18.13
N LEU A 12 -4.66 24.46 -17.99
CA LEU A 12 -3.96 23.58 -18.92
C LEU A 12 -4.90 22.82 -19.88
N SER A 13 -6.19 23.19 -19.92
CA SER A 13 -7.19 22.50 -20.75
C SER A 13 -6.85 22.48 -22.25
N ASP A 14 -6.19 23.51 -22.75
CA ASP A 14 -5.79 23.60 -24.16
C ASP A 14 -4.60 22.71 -24.53
N TYR A 15 -3.92 22.14 -23.53
CA TYR A 15 -2.74 21.30 -23.70
C TYR A 15 -3.03 19.82 -23.57
N PHE A 16 -4.18 19.44 -23.00
CA PHE A 16 -4.48 18.04 -22.70
C PHE A 16 -5.91 17.67 -23.14
N ASP A 17 -6.01 16.55 -23.85
CA ASP A 17 -7.26 15.86 -24.17
C ASP A 17 -7.47 14.76 -23.10
N CYS A 18 -8.47 14.99 -22.23
CA CYS A 18 -8.80 14.09 -21.14
C CYS A 18 -9.89 13.12 -21.58
N GLN A 19 -9.55 11.83 -21.66
CA GLN A 19 -10.47 10.74 -21.94
C GLN A 19 -10.62 9.87 -20.67
N ARG A 20 -11.53 8.90 -20.72
CA ARG A 20 -11.82 8.04 -19.55
C ARG A 20 -10.61 7.30 -19.01
N ASP A 21 -9.85 6.66 -19.91
CA ASP A 21 -8.79 5.73 -19.53
C ASP A 21 -7.39 6.27 -19.89
N LEU A 22 -7.33 7.47 -20.47
CA LEU A 22 -6.06 8.11 -20.83
C LEU A 22 -6.17 9.62 -20.95
N ILE A 23 -5.03 10.30 -20.81
CA ILE A 23 -4.87 11.73 -21.10
C ILE A 23 -3.79 11.89 -22.15
N LYS A 24 -4.08 12.60 -23.23
CA LYS A 24 -3.14 12.87 -24.32
C LYS A 24 -2.70 14.33 -24.29
N ARG A 25 -1.44 14.57 -24.60
CA ARG A 25 -0.97 15.90 -24.91
C ARG A 25 -1.45 16.32 -26.31
N ILE A 26 -2.09 17.49 -26.39
CA ILE A 26 -2.49 18.09 -27.68
C ILE A 26 -1.21 18.62 -28.39
N GLY A 27 -1.04 18.25 -29.64
CA GLY A 27 0.14 18.65 -30.42
C GLY A 27 1.45 17.98 -30.04
N GLY A 28 1.39 16.83 -29.37
CA GLY A 28 2.53 16.00 -28.98
C GLY A 28 2.15 14.55 -28.80
N ASP A 29 3.15 13.69 -28.52
CA ASP A 29 3.03 12.24 -28.36
C ASP A 29 2.92 11.78 -26.89
N GLY A 30 2.97 12.72 -25.94
CA GLY A 30 2.85 12.41 -24.52
C GLY A 30 1.48 11.84 -24.15
N VAL A 31 1.48 10.74 -23.41
CA VAL A 31 0.26 10.07 -22.94
C VAL A 31 0.41 9.64 -21.48
N ILE A 32 -0.66 9.81 -20.71
CA ILE A 32 -0.85 9.20 -19.39
C ILE A 32 -1.94 8.15 -19.56
N LEU A 33 -1.64 6.91 -19.22
CA LEU A 33 -2.58 5.78 -19.30
C LEU A 33 -2.97 5.33 -17.90
N PHE A 34 -4.26 5.13 -17.66
CA PHE A 34 -4.78 4.58 -16.41
C PHE A 34 -5.00 3.08 -16.57
N GLN A 35 -4.35 2.29 -15.72
CA GLN A 35 -4.36 0.83 -15.84
C GLN A 35 -4.55 0.18 -14.48
N GLY A 36 -5.53 -0.72 -14.36
CA GLY A 36 -5.66 -1.59 -13.21
C GLY A 36 -4.54 -2.64 -13.14
N MET A 37 -4.08 -2.95 -11.94
CA MET A 37 -2.96 -3.88 -11.71
C MET A 37 -3.38 -5.11 -10.88
N GLN A 38 -4.63 -5.54 -10.97
CA GLN A 38 -5.06 -6.81 -10.39
C GLN A 38 -4.50 -8.01 -11.18
N ASP A 39 -4.41 -9.18 -10.57
CA ASP A 39 -3.77 -10.36 -11.16
C ASP A 39 -4.31 -10.75 -12.53
N HIS A 40 -5.63 -10.61 -12.75
CA HIS A 40 -6.25 -10.91 -14.03
C HIS A 40 -5.92 -9.91 -15.15
N THR A 41 -5.41 -8.71 -14.79
CA THR A 41 -4.97 -7.68 -15.75
C THR A 41 -3.45 -7.60 -15.89
N ALA A 42 -2.70 -8.47 -15.18
CA ALA A 42 -1.24 -8.44 -15.17
C ALA A 42 -0.61 -8.58 -16.57
N ASP A 43 -1.24 -9.33 -17.47
CA ASP A 43 -0.75 -9.47 -18.85
C ASP A 43 -0.88 -8.17 -19.66
N SER A 44 -1.81 -7.28 -19.30
CA SER A 44 -1.94 -5.97 -19.95
C SER A 44 -0.79 -5.02 -19.58
N ILE A 45 -0.10 -5.26 -18.45
CA ILE A 45 1.07 -4.47 -18.05
C ILE A 45 2.19 -4.58 -19.08
N LYS A 46 2.34 -5.74 -19.74
CA LYS A 46 3.36 -5.95 -20.77
C LYS A 46 3.19 -4.99 -21.96
N SER A 47 1.97 -4.52 -22.23
CA SER A 47 1.70 -3.54 -23.29
C SER A 47 2.20 -2.13 -22.98
N LEU A 48 2.67 -1.90 -21.75
CA LEU A 48 3.21 -0.61 -21.29
C LEU A 48 4.72 -0.47 -21.56
N GLU A 49 5.30 -1.35 -22.37
CA GLU A 49 6.70 -1.23 -22.78
C GLU A 49 6.95 0.13 -23.47
N GLY A 50 8.02 0.79 -23.11
CA GLY A 50 8.37 2.11 -23.65
C GLY A 50 7.93 3.30 -22.78
N PHE A 51 7.04 3.08 -21.80
CA PHE A 51 6.74 4.13 -20.83
C PHE A 51 7.96 4.40 -19.94
N ARG A 52 8.15 5.69 -19.57
CA ARG A 52 9.26 6.12 -18.73
C ARG A 52 8.89 6.26 -17.26
N ARG A 53 7.61 6.38 -16.94
CA ARG A 53 7.12 6.55 -15.57
C ARG A 53 5.91 5.70 -15.31
N ALA A 54 5.89 5.05 -14.18
CA ALA A 54 4.72 4.39 -13.62
C ALA A 54 4.48 4.93 -12.22
N TRP A 55 3.24 5.32 -11.94
CA TRP A 55 2.79 5.68 -10.61
C TRP A 55 1.79 4.65 -10.12
N ILE A 56 2.07 4.04 -8.98
CA ILE A 56 1.23 3.02 -8.35
C ILE A 56 0.58 3.64 -7.12
N GLU A 57 -0.74 3.72 -7.12
CA GLU A 57 -1.52 4.09 -5.94
C GLU A 57 -1.94 2.84 -5.17
N GLU A 58 -2.01 2.95 -3.84
CA GLU A 58 -2.35 1.84 -2.94
C GLU A 58 -1.49 0.60 -3.20
N ALA A 59 -0.18 0.79 -3.31
CA ALA A 59 0.76 -0.24 -3.72
C ALA A 59 0.87 -1.42 -2.72
N ASN A 60 0.36 -1.29 -1.48
CA ASN A 60 0.21 -2.39 -0.53
C ASN A 60 -0.68 -3.53 -1.08
N ARG A 61 -1.62 -3.20 -1.98
CA ARG A 61 -2.51 -4.19 -2.62
C ARG A 61 -1.93 -4.87 -3.85
N LEU A 62 -0.70 -4.51 -4.23
CA LEU A 62 -0.05 -5.04 -5.42
C LEU A 62 0.49 -6.43 -5.14
N SER A 63 0.11 -7.42 -5.96
CA SER A 63 0.70 -8.76 -5.85
C SER A 63 2.17 -8.77 -6.28
N ASP A 64 2.96 -9.71 -5.74
CA ASP A 64 4.36 -9.92 -6.15
C ASP A 64 4.47 -10.15 -7.67
N LYS A 65 3.53 -10.89 -8.26
CA LYS A 65 3.48 -11.13 -9.70
C LYS A 65 3.34 -9.83 -10.48
N SER A 66 2.40 -8.95 -10.08
CA SER A 66 2.15 -7.67 -10.75
C SER A 66 3.34 -6.72 -10.59
N LEU A 67 3.92 -6.64 -9.40
CA LEU A 67 5.12 -5.83 -9.15
C LEU A 67 6.29 -6.29 -10.01
N ARG A 68 6.55 -7.60 -10.06
CA ARG A 68 7.62 -8.17 -10.88
C ARG A 68 7.40 -7.92 -12.38
N LEU A 69 6.19 -8.07 -12.88
CA LEU A 69 5.87 -7.78 -14.28
C LEU A 69 6.08 -6.30 -14.61
N LEU A 70 5.65 -5.39 -13.76
CA LEU A 70 5.85 -3.96 -13.95
C LEU A 70 7.34 -3.63 -14.02
N ARG A 71 8.14 -4.11 -13.08
CA ARG A 71 9.59 -3.92 -13.05
C ARG A 71 10.27 -4.45 -14.31
N GLN A 72 9.80 -5.59 -14.83
CA GLN A 72 10.29 -6.15 -16.09
C GLN A 72 9.87 -5.36 -17.33
N THR A 73 8.76 -4.65 -17.26
CA THR A 73 8.23 -3.85 -18.37
C THR A 73 8.88 -2.46 -18.42
N MET A 74 9.17 -1.87 -17.28
CA MET A 74 9.79 -0.55 -17.15
C MET A 74 11.32 -0.62 -17.37
N ARG A 75 11.73 -0.87 -18.62
CA ARG A 75 13.15 -1.09 -18.99
C ARG A 75 13.78 0.05 -19.77
N THR A 76 13.03 1.08 -20.09
CA THR A 76 13.55 2.25 -20.79
C THR A 76 14.61 2.92 -19.92
N GLU A 77 15.72 3.34 -20.51
CA GLU A 77 16.77 4.06 -19.78
C GLU A 77 16.19 5.29 -19.07
N GLY A 78 16.50 5.43 -17.77
CA GLY A 78 15.94 6.47 -16.91
C GLY A 78 14.47 6.27 -16.56
N ALA A 79 13.92 5.05 -16.70
CA ALA A 79 12.58 4.77 -16.24
C ALA A 79 12.49 4.81 -14.72
N GLU A 80 11.37 5.33 -14.21
CA GLU A 80 11.09 5.50 -12.79
C GLU A 80 9.78 4.80 -12.42
N ILE A 81 9.76 4.12 -11.29
CA ILE A 81 8.55 3.60 -10.67
C ILE A 81 8.33 4.36 -9.36
N TRP A 82 7.19 4.99 -9.24
CA TRP A 82 6.76 5.71 -8.05
C TRP A 82 5.62 4.94 -7.42
N ALA A 83 5.65 4.80 -6.11
CA ALA A 83 4.62 4.08 -5.37
C ALA A 83 4.20 4.89 -4.15
N SER A 84 2.89 4.94 -3.89
CA SER A 84 2.32 5.44 -2.66
C SER A 84 1.53 4.32 -1.99
N TRP A 85 1.74 4.13 -0.70
CA TRP A 85 0.99 3.12 0.08
C TRP A 85 0.94 3.47 1.56
N ASN A 86 -0.09 2.99 2.20
CA ASN A 86 -0.14 2.88 3.65
C ASN A 86 0.35 1.46 4.01
N PRO A 87 1.41 1.30 4.82
CA PRO A 87 1.92 -0.01 5.17
C PRO A 87 0.88 -0.79 5.97
N GLU A 88 0.48 -1.96 5.49
CA GLU A 88 -0.36 -2.88 6.26
C GLU A 88 0.51 -3.95 6.91
N SER A 89 1.38 -4.56 6.12
CA SER A 89 2.31 -5.59 6.58
C SER A 89 3.71 -5.37 6.00
N LYS A 90 4.74 -5.66 6.80
CA LYS A 90 6.12 -5.73 6.30
C LYS A 90 6.34 -6.82 5.24
N HIS A 91 5.36 -7.73 5.08
CA HIS A 91 5.36 -8.77 4.05
C HIS A 91 4.62 -8.37 2.78
N ASP A 92 4.02 -7.18 2.73
CA ASP A 92 3.45 -6.68 1.49
C ASP A 92 4.55 -6.58 0.42
N PRO A 93 4.31 -7.05 -0.81
CA PRO A 93 5.35 -7.13 -1.84
C PRO A 93 6.08 -5.82 -2.11
N ILE A 94 5.38 -4.69 -2.04
CA ILE A 94 5.98 -3.37 -2.22
C ILE A 94 6.82 -2.96 -1.01
N ASP A 95 6.39 -3.31 0.19
CA ASP A 95 7.11 -2.98 1.43
C ASP A 95 8.40 -3.79 1.52
N ASP A 96 8.31 -5.11 1.33
CA ASP A 96 9.48 -5.99 1.26
C ASP A 96 10.48 -5.55 0.17
N PHE A 97 9.98 -5.15 -1.00
CA PHE A 97 10.82 -4.70 -2.10
C PHE A 97 11.54 -3.37 -1.83
N LEU A 98 10.89 -2.40 -1.17
CA LEU A 98 11.46 -1.05 -0.97
C LEU A 98 12.05 -0.82 0.41
N ARG A 99 11.62 -1.57 1.44
CA ARG A 99 12.02 -1.42 2.84
C ARG A 99 12.63 -2.70 3.42
N GLY A 100 12.59 -3.81 2.69
CA GLY A 100 13.19 -5.09 3.08
C GLY A 100 14.71 -5.09 3.01
N GLU A 101 15.31 -6.19 3.44
CA GLU A 101 16.77 -6.37 3.52
C GLU A 101 17.47 -6.20 2.16
N PHE A 102 16.78 -6.52 1.06
CA PHE A 102 17.33 -6.46 -0.31
C PHE A 102 16.77 -5.31 -1.13
N ALA A 103 16.37 -4.22 -0.48
CA ALA A 103 15.88 -3.03 -1.17
C ALA A 103 16.92 -2.50 -2.16
N PRO A 104 16.52 -2.04 -3.38
CA PRO A 104 17.47 -1.50 -4.35
C PRO A 104 18.18 -0.26 -3.82
N GLU A 105 19.50 -0.17 -3.98
CA GLU A 105 20.30 1.00 -3.57
C GLU A 105 19.84 2.31 -4.23
N SER A 106 19.24 2.22 -5.42
CA SER A 106 18.70 3.38 -6.15
C SER A 106 17.31 3.82 -5.69
N SER A 107 16.70 3.13 -4.72
CA SER A 107 15.40 3.51 -4.21
C SER A 107 15.48 4.66 -3.22
N ILE A 108 14.43 5.50 -3.22
CA ILE A 108 14.24 6.57 -2.25
C ILE A 108 12.90 6.29 -1.56
N VAL A 109 12.94 6.04 -0.26
CA VAL A 109 11.74 5.85 0.55
C VAL A 109 11.57 7.04 1.47
N VAL A 110 10.38 7.66 1.43
CA VAL A 110 10.04 8.81 2.26
C VAL A 110 8.78 8.48 3.03
N GLU A 111 8.88 8.49 4.35
CA GLU A 111 7.72 8.35 5.23
C GLU A 111 7.11 9.73 5.48
N VAL A 112 5.81 9.85 5.21
CA VAL A 112 5.04 11.06 5.45
C VAL A 112 3.75 10.72 6.20
N ASN A 113 3.42 11.52 7.18
CA ASN A 113 2.22 11.37 7.98
C ASN A 113 1.59 12.74 8.27
N ILE A 114 0.60 12.79 9.16
CA ILE A 114 -0.11 14.02 9.51
C ILE A 114 0.83 15.13 9.99
N ASP A 115 1.90 14.78 10.72
CA ASP A 115 2.84 15.76 11.29
C ASP A 115 3.72 16.41 10.20
N ASN A 116 3.84 15.77 9.02
CA ASN A 116 4.59 16.26 7.87
C ASN A 116 3.72 17.04 6.87
N ASN A 117 2.40 17.13 7.09
CA ASN A 117 1.48 17.78 6.16
C ASN A 117 1.25 19.27 6.52
N PRO A 118 1.95 20.22 5.90
CA PRO A 118 1.77 21.65 6.17
C PRO A 118 0.43 22.21 5.69
N PHE A 119 -0.30 21.43 4.88
CA PHE A 119 -1.59 21.80 4.31
C PHE A 119 -2.77 21.11 5.01
N ALA A 120 -2.53 20.45 6.14
CA ALA A 120 -3.58 19.83 6.92
C ALA A 120 -4.62 20.87 7.36
N GLY A 121 -5.81 20.78 6.81
CA GLY A 121 -6.92 21.67 7.16
C GLY A 121 -7.43 21.41 8.58
N LYS A 122 -8.12 22.42 9.13
CA LYS A 122 -8.66 22.36 10.50
C LYS A 122 -9.48 21.08 10.76
N THR A 123 -10.34 20.70 9.83
CA THR A 123 -11.20 19.51 9.96
C THR A 123 -10.36 18.25 10.15
N LEU A 124 -9.32 18.04 9.33
CA LEU A 124 -8.43 16.88 9.45
C LEU A 124 -7.67 16.86 10.78
N LEU A 125 -7.21 18.02 11.24
CA LEU A 125 -6.52 18.14 12.53
C LEU A 125 -7.47 17.90 13.72
N ASP A 126 -8.71 18.33 13.62
CA ASP A 126 -9.72 18.08 14.67
C ASP A 126 -10.09 16.59 14.71
N GLU A 127 -10.20 15.92 13.56
CA GLU A 127 -10.43 14.48 13.46
C GLU A 127 -9.26 13.68 14.05
N TYR A 128 -8.01 14.01 13.68
CA TYR A 128 -6.81 13.42 14.26
C TYR A 128 -6.81 13.48 15.79
N LYS A 129 -7.15 14.66 16.37
CA LYS A 129 -7.21 14.83 17.83
C LYS A 129 -8.31 14.01 18.47
N ALA A 130 -9.48 13.94 17.82
CA ALA A 130 -10.62 13.17 18.30
C ALA A 130 -10.30 11.65 18.30
N ASP A 131 -9.71 11.15 17.22
CA ASP A 131 -9.32 9.76 17.11
C ASP A 131 -8.21 9.40 18.11
N ARG A 132 -7.25 10.29 18.28
CA ARG A 132 -6.21 10.11 19.32
C ARG A 132 -6.80 9.98 20.71
N GLN A 133 -7.74 10.86 21.06
CA GLN A 133 -8.42 10.83 22.36
C GLN A 133 -9.23 9.54 22.54
N ARG A 134 -9.94 9.13 21.50
CA ARG A 134 -10.69 7.87 21.48
C ARG A 134 -9.78 6.67 21.67
N ALA A 135 -8.65 6.59 20.94
CA ALA A 135 -7.70 5.49 21.05
C ALA A 135 -7.14 5.36 22.48
N ILE A 136 -6.81 6.48 23.14
CA ILE A 136 -6.36 6.50 24.55
C ILE A 136 -7.46 5.93 25.46
N GLN A 137 -8.69 6.43 25.34
CA GLN A 137 -9.81 5.99 26.20
C GLN A 137 -10.12 4.48 26.02
N MET A 138 -10.09 4.01 24.78
CA MET A 138 -10.32 2.58 24.47
C MET A 138 -9.20 1.71 25.03
N GLN A 139 -7.94 2.15 24.93
CA GLN A 139 -6.80 1.45 25.51
C GLN A 139 -6.89 1.38 27.04
N GLU A 140 -7.26 2.47 27.71
CA GLU A 140 -7.50 2.51 29.15
C GLU A 140 -8.67 1.62 29.57
N ALA A 141 -9.66 1.44 28.69
CA ALA A 141 -10.80 0.51 28.87
C ALA A 141 -10.45 -0.96 28.59
N GLY A 142 -9.21 -1.27 28.19
CA GLY A 142 -8.73 -2.64 27.98
C GLY A 142 -8.66 -3.09 26.50
N ASP A 143 -8.93 -2.22 25.53
CA ASP A 143 -8.72 -2.53 24.13
C ASP A 143 -7.24 -2.33 23.77
N ALA A 144 -6.49 -3.44 23.75
CA ALA A 144 -5.06 -3.44 23.45
C ALA A 144 -4.74 -2.98 21.99
N ASN A 145 -5.70 -3.03 21.09
CA ASN A 145 -5.50 -2.76 19.67
C ASN A 145 -5.81 -1.31 19.30
N ALA A 146 -6.53 -0.58 20.12
CA ALA A 146 -7.01 0.75 19.80
C ALA A 146 -5.88 1.74 19.46
N TRP A 147 -4.79 1.72 20.22
CA TRP A 147 -3.64 2.59 19.94
C TRP A 147 -2.89 2.16 18.68
N ALA A 148 -2.71 0.86 18.45
CA ALA A 148 -2.06 0.35 17.25
C ALA A 148 -2.83 0.72 15.98
N LEU A 149 -4.16 0.66 16.02
CA LEU A 149 -5.01 1.13 14.92
C LEU A 149 -4.85 2.63 14.66
N PHE A 150 -4.79 3.45 15.70
CA PHE A 150 -4.53 4.89 15.57
C PHE A 150 -3.16 5.16 14.91
N GLU A 151 -2.11 4.49 15.36
CA GLU A 151 -0.76 4.62 14.77
C GLU A 151 -0.73 4.16 13.31
N HIS A 152 -1.46 3.09 12.96
CA HIS A 152 -1.60 2.64 11.58
C HIS A 152 -2.27 3.70 10.70
N VAL A 153 -3.43 4.19 11.11
CA VAL A 153 -4.25 5.12 10.31
C VAL A 153 -3.55 6.48 10.14
N TRP A 154 -2.93 7.00 11.21
CA TRP A 154 -2.44 8.37 11.22
C TRP A 154 -0.93 8.51 11.05
N ARG A 155 -0.17 7.46 11.32
CA ARG A 155 1.29 7.49 11.31
C ARG A 155 1.94 6.44 10.42
N GLY A 156 1.15 5.60 9.77
CA GLY A 156 1.65 4.59 8.85
C GLY A 156 2.42 3.45 9.53
N ALA A 157 2.10 3.16 10.79
CA ALA A 157 2.58 1.94 11.43
C ALA A 157 1.98 0.70 10.76
N TYR A 158 2.69 -0.43 10.83
CA TYR A 158 2.12 -1.69 10.35
C TYR A 158 0.88 -2.08 11.16
N LEU A 159 -0.10 -2.65 10.47
CA LEU A 159 -1.27 -3.25 11.12
C LEU A 159 -0.89 -4.67 11.57
N GLU A 160 -0.34 -4.79 12.77
CA GLU A 160 0.09 -6.08 13.32
C GLU A 160 -1.08 -6.99 13.73
N PHE A 161 -2.31 -6.44 13.68
CA PHE A 161 -3.52 -7.16 14.04
C PHE A 161 -4.33 -7.46 12.79
N SER A 162 -4.55 -8.72 12.54
CA SER A 162 -5.58 -9.16 11.63
C SER A 162 -6.80 -9.55 12.44
N ASP A 163 -7.91 -8.81 12.31
CA ASP A 163 -9.21 -9.23 12.83
C ASP A 163 -9.66 -10.59 12.24
N SER A 164 -8.97 -11.05 11.19
CA SER A 164 -9.19 -12.37 10.58
C SER A 164 -8.53 -13.52 11.34
N LEU A 165 -7.66 -13.26 12.31
CA LEU A 165 -7.06 -14.30 13.14
C LEU A 165 -7.99 -14.63 14.31
N VAL A 166 -8.76 -15.69 14.17
CA VAL A 166 -9.69 -16.22 15.20
C VAL A 166 -9.04 -16.36 16.58
N PHE A 167 -7.73 -16.55 16.62
CA PHE A 167 -6.95 -16.75 17.85
C PHE A 167 -6.01 -15.59 18.16
N SER A 168 -6.17 -14.40 17.56
CA SER A 168 -5.31 -13.26 17.83
C SER A 168 -5.25 -12.94 19.33
N GLY A 169 -4.06 -12.98 19.93
CA GLY A 169 -3.85 -12.79 21.36
C GLY A 169 -4.26 -13.98 22.26
N HIS A 170 -4.78 -15.08 21.69
CA HIS A 170 -5.24 -16.26 22.41
C HIS A 170 -4.43 -17.52 22.11
N TYR A 171 -3.25 -17.39 21.53
CA TYR A 171 -2.34 -18.52 21.29
C TYR A 171 -0.96 -18.22 21.82
N VAL A 172 -0.26 -19.29 22.15
CA VAL A 172 1.16 -19.25 22.52
C VAL A 172 1.92 -20.15 21.57
N VAL A 173 3.05 -19.67 21.06
CA VAL A 173 3.99 -20.48 20.28
C VAL A 173 5.11 -20.88 21.24
N GLU A 174 5.18 -22.17 21.57
CA GLU A 174 6.19 -22.71 22.45
C GLU A 174 6.75 -24.03 21.90
N GLU A 175 8.01 -24.30 22.16
CA GLU A 175 8.59 -25.63 21.95
C GLU A 175 8.10 -26.55 23.07
N PHE A 176 7.67 -27.75 22.71
CA PHE A 176 7.26 -28.77 23.68
C PHE A 176 7.86 -30.13 23.35
N GLU A 177 8.10 -30.92 24.39
CA GLU A 177 8.49 -32.29 24.27
C GLU A 177 7.26 -33.19 24.40
N PRO A 178 7.07 -34.19 23.50
CA PRO A 178 5.96 -35.14 23.61
C PRO A 178 6.00 -35.86 24.98
N GLN A 179 4.88 -35.90 25.67
CA GLN A 179 4.80 -36.61 26.94
C GLN A 179 4.65 -38.10 26.71
N PRO A 180 5.26 -38.97 27.56
CA PRO A 180 5.21 -40.43 27.40
C PRO A 180 3.82 -41.04 27.51
N ASP A 181 2.86 -40.32 28.09
CA ASP A 181 1.48 -40.73 28.29
C ASP A 181 0.55 -40.31 27.17
N TRP A 182 1.04 -39.62 26.15
CA TRP A 182 0.24 -39.24 24.98
C TRP A 182 0.05 -40.50 24.10
N VAL A 183 -1.20 -40.98 24.05
CA VAL A 183 -1.56 -42.25 23.41
C VAL A 183 -2.06 -42.05 21.98
N ASP A 184 -2.62 -40.91 21.67
CA ASP A 184 -3.23 -40.62 20.37
C ASP A 184 -2.61 -39.38 19.71
N VAL A 185 -2.34 -39.49 18.41
CA VAL A 185 -1.87 -38.37 17.59
C VAL A 185 -2.91 -38.05 16.53
N TYR A 186 -3.39 -36.82 16.52
CA TYR A 186 -4.33 -36.28 15.53
C TYR A 186 -3.63 -35.38 14.59
N TYR A 187 -3.90 -35.52 13.29
CA TYR A 187 -3.38 -34.65 12.23
C TYR A 187 -4.54 -33.91 11.60
N GLY A 188 -4.39 -32.60 11.48
CA GLY A 188 -5.28 -31.74 10.69
C GLY A 188 -4.50 -31.15 9.53
N ALA A 189 -5.06 -31.16 8.34
CA ALA A 189 -4.51 -30.43 7.19
C ALA A 189 -5.63 -29.56 6.58
N ASP A 190 -5.32 -28.29 6.43
CA ASP A 190 -6.14 -27.36 5.69
C ASP A 190 -5.44 -27.03 4.37
N TRP A 191 -6.15 -27.23 3.26
CA TRP A 191 -5.63 -27.04 1.91
C TRP A 191 -6.12 -25.73 1.29
N GLY A 192 -6.44 -24.71 2.11
CA GLY A 192 -6.87 -23.34 1.81
C GLY A 192 -7.04 -22.93 0.35
#